data_62cabc61ff2b9f37dda4dce3004730bc
#
_entry.id   62cabc61ff2b9f37dda4dce3004730bc
#
_cell.length_a   1.000
_cell.length_b   1.000
_cell.length_c   1.000
_cell.angle_alpha   90.00
_cell.angle_beta   90.00
_cell.angle_gamma   90.00
#
_symmetry.space_group_name_H-M   'P 1'
#
loop_
_entity.id
_entity.type
_entity.pdbx_description
1 polymer ?
#
loop_
_entity_poly.entity_id
_entity_poly.type
_entity_poly.pdbx_seq_one_letter_code
_entity_poly.pdbx_strand_id
1 'polypeptide(L)'
;MKLKKVLALVLSAALVVSAFAGCGGKSSSSTTSNESIAASESSAESTESTASGDSTPAASGDATAIFTPKTVDAAKTISLNAGMEPTGLNTLTSTYSIEFALFKHMYENLVTLDDDDNTAPGAAESWDYDEDTLTYTFHLRKDGVWTNGDPVTANDFEFAWSQALNPDVASDYAYFLYFIKNAEKYFNGEVTWDEVGVKVVDDYTLEVTLEQPTPYALFLFSFGTLAPINQRFYEAVGADLYSTEAQYFCTNGPFALTEWSHNDKIVMQKNDAWHGAADVEVEEIDWKIIADANAALSSFLAGDLDMVGLGTGELIKQATAAGATIQSYTDGSAFYIYFNNNDKYLSNVNLRRALFNAIDEQKEIDTVWQNDNEPMTSFTAPGVSAADGTPFAGKVGELYAPSRDQEKAKEYLATALSELGCTVDDLSAHLSIDCGDSPTAIAEASFYQEQWRQVLGIEVAVNSMITKQGSQNRKTGNYVMSVTGWGPDYNDPNTFLDIWVTDGGNNQTGFSNERYDELIDLAAKETDLEKRESYFIECEQIIADQLPIGPSYWRAPSYACSDKIKGGMHRSTFQDINAVYVKLS
;
A
#
# COMPACT_ATOMS: atom_id res chain seq x y z
N MET A 1 -28.07 -29.99 -9.32
CA MET A 1 -28.33 -30.89 -10.48
C MET A 1 -27.54 -30.36 -11.68
N LYS A 2 -26.50 -31.13 -12.09
CA LYS A 2 -25.72 -31.06 -13.35
C LYS A 2 -24.91 -29.77 -13.62
N LEU A 3 -23.64 -29.62 -13.27
CA LEU A 3 -22.44 -30.28 -13.87
C LEU A 3 -22.34 -30.13 -15.39
N LYS A 4 -21.46 -29.24 -15.89
CA LYS A 4 -20.73 -29.48 -17.14
C LYS A 4 -19.28 -29.00 -16.99
N LYS A 5 -18.38 -29.98 -16.90
CA LYS A 5 -16.94 -29.86 -17.10
C LYS A 5 -16.66 -29.59 -18.58
N VAL A 6 -15.71 -28.72 -18.88
CA VAL A 6 -14.95 -28.81 -20.13
C VAL A 6 -13.48 -28.79 -19.78
N LEU A 7 -12.85 -29.90 -20.13
CA LEU A 7 -11.44 -30.22 -20.06
C LEU A 7 -10.77 -29.72 -21.35
N ALA A 8 -9.66 -29.02 -21.27
CA ALA A 8 -8.75 -28.89 -22.40
C ALA A 8 -7.31 -29.16 -21.95
N LEU A 9 -6.80 -30.27 -22.41
CA LEU A 9 -5.41 -30.68 -22.38
C LEU A 9 -4.57 -29.82 -23.32
N VAL A 10 -3.34 -29.47 -22.92
CA VAL A 10 -2.22 -29.25 -23.84
C VAL A 10 -0.96 -29.88 -23.27
N LEU A 11 -0.49 -30.93 -23.95
CA LEU A 11 0.87 -31.41 -24.04
C LEU A 11 1.62 -30.48 -25.04
N SER A 12 2.89 -30.19 -24.98
CA SER A 12 4.08 -31.06 -24.92
C SER A 12 5.33 -30.18 -24.91
N ALA A 13 6.36 -30.73 -24.31
CA ALA A 13 7.74 -30.29 -24.35
C ALA A 13 8.42 -30.55 -25.72
N ALA A 14 9.47 -29.80 -26.05
CA ALA A 14 10.73 -30.32 -26.57
C ALA A 14 11.85 -29.27 -26.58
N LEU A 15 12.92 -29.59 -25.90
CA LEU A 15 14.28 -29.02 -26.03
C LEU A 15 14.83 -29.26 -27.46
N VAL A 16 15.64 -28.31 -27.98
CA VAL A 16 16.93 -28.59 -28.65
C VAL A 16 17.87 -27.40 -28.54
N VAL A 17 19.04 -27.64 -28.02
CA VAL A 17 20.26 -26.85 -28.02
C VAL A 17 20.94 -26.96 -29.38
N SER A 18 21.48 -25.91 -29.96
CA SER A 18 22.84 -25.94 -30.55
C SER A 18 23.29 -24.56 -31.02
N ALA A 19 24.56 -24.40 -30.87
CA ALA A 19 25.39 -23.22 -30.97
C ALA A 19 26.01 -23.04 -32.37
N PHE A 20 26.67 -21.93 -32.52
CA PHE A 20 27.81 -21.52 -33.35
C PHE A 20 27.61 -20.79 -34.69
N ALA A 21 28.09 -19.56 -34.60
CA ALA A 21 29.14 -18.92 -35.38
C ALA A 21 28.87 -18.41 -36.82
N GLY A 22 29.15 -17.16 -37.01
CA GLY A 22 30.07 -16.76 -38.06
C GLY A 22 29.64 -15.74 -39.09
N CYS A 23 30.17 -14.53 -38.91
CA CYS A 23 30.70 -13.62 -39.95
C CYS A 23 29.94 -13.22 -41.21
N GLY A 24 29.73 -11.92 -41.36
CA GLY A 24 30.30 -11.20 -42.51
C GLY A 24 29.38 -10.70 -43.61
N GLY A 25 29.24 -9.40 -43.74
CA GLY A 25 29.46 -8.76 -45.02
C GLY A 25 28.31 -8.10 -45.77
N LYS A 26 28.34 -6.76 -45.72
CA LYS A 26 28.12 -5.79 -46.79
C LYS A 26 26.75 -5.60 -47.49
N SER A 27 26.20 -4.42 -47.19
CA SER A 27 25.77 -3.34 -48.08
C SER A 27 25.07 -3.66 -49.42
N SER A 28 23.87 -3.11 -49.60
CA SER A 28 23.61 -2.26 -50.76
C SER A 28 22.29 -1.48 -50.62
N SER A 29 22.36 -0.24 -50.99
CA SER A 29 21.37 0.81 -51.12
C SER A 29 20.38 0.58 -52.29
N SER A 30 19.14 1.08 -52.14
CA SER A 30 18.39 1.75 -53.21
C SER A 30 17.13 2.39 -52.63
N THR A 31 17.09 3.65 -52.50
CA THR A 31 16.47 4.79 -53.23
C THR A 31 15.03 4.59 -53.71
N THR A 32 14.22 5.56 -53.19
CA THR A 32 13.12 6.34 -53.80
C THR A 32 11.84 5.69 -54.28
N SER A 33 10.71 6.14 -53.76
CA SER A 33 9.89 7.13 -54.51
C SER A 33 8.74 7.67 -53.65
N ASN A 34 8.61 9.01 -53.66
CA ASN A 34 7.47 9.82 -53.26
C ASN A 34 6.24 9.53 -54.13
N GLU A 35 5.06 9.48 -53.51
CA GLU A 35 3.84 9.93 -54.19
C GLU A 35 2.97 10.70 -53.20
N SER A 36 2.78 11.96 -53.51
CA SER A 36 1.86 12.93 -52.95
C SER A 36 0.44 12.64 -53.42
N ILE A 37 -0.55 12.64 -52.54
CA ILE A 37 -1.94 12.83 -52.94
C ILE A 37 -2.54 13.99 -52.14
N ALA A 38 -3.22 14.85 -52.86
CA ALA A 38 -3.68 16.17 -52.53
C ALA A 38 -4.91 16.20 -51.60
N ALA A 39 -5.00 17.32 -50.88
CA ALA A 39 -6.14 17.79 -50.12
C ALA A 39 -7.43 17.92 -50.92
N SER A 40 -8.56 17.63 -50.29
CA SER A 40 -9.86 18.15 -50.66
C SER A 40 -10.48 18.87 -49.47
N GLU A 41 -10.60 20.18 -49.58
CA GLU A 41 -11.37 21.05 -48.71
C GLU A 41 -12.87 20.76 -48.86
N SER A 42 -13.56 20.67 -47.72
CA SER A 42 -15.02 20.77 -47.67
C SER A 42 -15.39 21.73 -46.54
N SER A 43 -15.83 22.90 -46.93
CA SER A 43 -16.43 23.93 -46.09
C SER A 43 -17.81 23.52 -45.62
N ALA A 44 -18.06 23.63 -44.29
CA ALA A 44 -19.41 23.67 -43.74
C ALA A 44 -19.54 24.84 -42.75
N GLU A 45 -20.60 25.57 -42.92
CA GLU A 45 -20.97 26.83 -42.27
C GLU A 45 -21.20 26.67 -40.76
N SER A 46 -20.71 27.69 -40.04
CA SER A 46 -20.98 27.92 -38.62
C SER A 46 -22.37 28.52 -38.40
N THR A 47 -23.15 27.92 -37.52
CA THR A 47 -24.26 28.60 -36.83
C THR A 47 -23.82 28.97 -35.44
N GLU A 48 -23.70 30.29 -35.19
CA GLU A 48 -23.50 30.86 -33.86
C GLU A 48 -24.69 30.56 -32.95
N SER A 49 -24.39 29.96 -31.80
CA SER A 49 -25.25 29.96 -30.63
C SER A 49 -24.49 30.65 -29.50
N THR A 50 -24.93 31.86 -29.18
CA THR A 50 -24.42 32.63 -28.02
C THR A 50 -24.95 32.04 -26.74
N ALA A 51 -24.07 31.35 -25.98
CA ALA A 51 -24.23 31.10 -24.58
C ALA A 51 -23.06 31.79 -23.84
N SER A 52 -23.38 32.68 -22.91
CA SER A 52 -22.41 33.33 -22.03
C SER A 52 -21.95 32.29 -21.00
N GLY A 53 -20.76 31.72 -21.20
CA GLY A 53 -20.09 30.82 -20.28
C GLY A 53 -18.84 31.49 -19.75
N ASP A 54 -18.60 31.31 -18.48
CA ASP A 54 -17.33 31.60 -17.81
C ASP A 54 -16.24 30.80 -18.54
N SER A 55 -15.25 31.48 -19.12
CA SER A 55 -14.30 30.85 -20.04
C SER A 55 -13.24 30.10 -19.24
N THR A 56 -13.31 28.76 -19.24
CA THR A 56 -12.19 27.87 -18.88
C THR A 56 -10.95 28.28 -19.70
N PRO A 57 -9.75 28.36 -19.10
CA PRO A 57 -8.52 28.51 -19.87
C PRO A 57 -8.34 27.27 -20.74
N ALA A 58 -8.51 27.42 -22.05
CA ALA A 58 -8.27 26.30 -22.97
C ALA A 58 -6.80 25.88 -22.91
N ALA A 59 -6.53 24.58 -22.81
CA ALA A 59 -5.20 24.00 -22.93
C ALA A 59 -4.55 24.50 -24.23
N SER A 60 -3.48 25.31 -24.13
CA SER A 60 -2.93 26.06 -25.28
C SER A 60 -1.46 25.73 -25.57
N GLY A 61 -0.84 24.83 -24.79
CA GLY A 61 0.57 24.46 -24.90
C GLY A 61 0.84 23.20 -25.74
N ASP A 62 2.11 22.80 -25.80
CA ASP A 62 2.53 21.49 -26.30
C ASP A 62 2.04 20.40 -25.36
N ALA A 63 1.27 19.44 -25.85
CA ALA A 63 0.73 18.34 -25.05
C ALA A 63 1.82 17.50 -24.36
N THR A 64 2.99 17.41 -25.02
CA THR A 64 4.16 16.67 -24.52
C THR A 64 5.15 17.54 -23.74
N ALA A 65 4.79 18.79 -23.41
CA ALA A 65 5.63 19.63 -22.59
C ALA A 65 5.77 19.00 -21.18
N ILE A 66 6.99 19.08 -20.65
CA ILE A 66 7.32 18.55 -19.33
C ILE A 66 7.89 19.67 -18.47
N PHE A 67 7.99 19.38 -17.16
CA PHE A 67 8.66 20.28 -16.23
C PHE A 67 10.08 20.60 -16.69
N THR A 68 10.45 21.88 -16.64
CA THR A 68 11.81 22.34 -16.98
C THR A 68 12.64 22.41 -15.70
N PRO A 69 13.66 21.53 -15.54
CA PRO A 69 14.52 21.56 -14.37
C PRO A 69 15.24 22.90 -14.20
N LYS A 70 15.36 23.34 -12.93
CA LYS A 70 16.08 24.55 -12.55
C LYS A 70 17.33 24.22 -11.72
N THR A 71 18.26 25.16 -11.63
CA THR A 71 19.39 25.02 -10.68
C THR A 71 18.86 25.26 -9.27
N VAL A 72 19.09 24.31 -8.39
CA VAL A 72 18.64 24.34 -6.98
C VAL A 72 19.83 24.58 -6.07
N ASP A 73 19.62 25.33 -4.98
CA ASP A 73 20.59 25.48 -3.91
C ASP A 73 20.69 24.18 -3.11
N ALA A 74 21.89 23.63 -2.95
CA ALA A 74 22.13 22.41 -2.18
C ALA A 74 21.66 22.52 -0.70
N ALA A 75 21.55 23.74 -0.15
CA ALA A 75 20.98 23.95 1.17
C ALA A 75 19.46 23.66 1.22
N LYS A 76 18.79 23.64 0.07
CA LYS A 76 17.36 23.37 -0.08
C LYS A 76 17.06 22.00 -0.73
N THR A 77 18.09 21.19 -0.95
CA THR A 77 17.96 19.81 -1.41
C THR A 77 17.96 18.89 -0.20
N ILE A 78 17.04 17.93 -0.09
CA ILE A 78 17.12 16.82 0.87
C ILE A 78 17.42 15.53 0.14
N SER A 79 18.24 14.67 0.77
CA SER A 79 18.58 13.35 0.24
C SER A 79 17.98 12.25 1.11
N LEU A 80 17.12 11.44 0.51
CA LEU A 80 16.41 10.34 1.15
C LEU A 80 16.85 9.00 0.53
N ASN A 81 16.59 7.89 1.20
CA ASN A 81 16.84 6.56 0.64
C ASN A 81 15.53 5.91 0.21
N ALA A 82 15.39 5.60 -1.07
CA ALA A 82 14.28 4.81 -1.61
C ALA A 82 14.39 3.31 -1.23
N GLY A 83 15.58 2.83 -0.86
CA GLY A 83 15.82 1.46 -0.43
C GLY A 83 15.81 0.42 -1.55
N MET A 84 15.07 0.65 -2.61
CA MET A 84 14.97 -0.24 -3.77
C MET A 84 14.63 0.54 -5.03
N GLU A 85 14.96 -0.03 -6.18
CA GLU A 85 14.46 0.45 -7.46
C GLU A 85 12.96 0.23 -7.55
N PRO A 86 12.13 1.26 -7.85
CA PRO A 86 10.72 1.07 -8.16
C PRO A 86 10.54 0.13 -9.36
N THR A 87 9.54 -0.74 -9.32
CA THR A 87 9.24 -1.62 -10.46
C THR A 87 8.63 -0.86 -11.64
N GLY A 88 8.06 0.31 -11.35
CA GLY A 88 7.49 1.28 -12.26
C GLY A 88 6.99 2.48 -11.46
N LEU A 89 6.69 3.57 -12.12
CA LEU A 89 6.08 4.76 -11.50
C LEU A 89 4.76 5.11 -12.22
N ASN A 90 3.98 4.09 -12.55
CA ASN A 90 2.67 4.24 -13.17
C ASN A 90 1.58 4.05 -12.13
N THR A 91 0.81 5.09 -11.84
CA THR A 91 -0.29 5.06 -10.86
C THR A 91 -1.33 3.99 -11.14
N LEU A 92 -1.46 3.54 -12.39
CA LEU A 92 -2.40 2.49 -12.80
C LEU A 92 -1.94 1.08 -12.41
N THR A 93 -0.62 0.82 -12.31
CA THR A 93 -0.08 -0.54 -12.20
C THR A 93 0.92 -0.74 -11.06
N SER A 94 1.35 0.34 -10.40
CA SER A 94 2.27 0.29 -9.26
C SER A 94 1.61 -0.33 -8.03
N THR A 95 2.40 -1.12 -7.26
CA THR A 95 1.89 -1.87 -6.10
C THR A 95 2.82 -1.84 -4.87
N TYR A 96 3.99 -1.21 -4.96
CA TYR A 96 4.94 -1.15 -3.86
C TYR A 96 4.82 0.16 -3.08
N SER A 97 5.00 0.11 -1.75
CA SER A 97 4.89 1.26 -0.86
C SER A 97 5.83 2.41 -1.25
N ILE A 98 7.05 2.12 -1.73
CA ILE A 98 7.96 3.18 -2.20
C ILE A 98 7.40 3.95 -3.40
N GLU A 99 6.68 3.28 -4.30
CA GLU A 99 6.05 3.91 -5.46
C GLU A 99 4.95 4.88 -5.00
N PHE A 100 4.12 4.48 -4.05
CA PHE A 100 3.08 5.34 -3.46
C PHE A 100 3.67 6.51 -2.67
N ALA A 101 4.76 6.29 -1.93
CA ALA A 101 5.49 7.39 -1.28
C ALA A 101 5.98 8.43 -2.31
N LEU A 102 6.49 8.00 -3.46
CA LEU A 102 6.90 8.89 -4.54
C LEU A 102 5.69 9.61 -5.17
N PHE A 103 4.55 8.92 -5.36
CA PHE A 103 3.33 9.53 -5.91
C PHE A 103 2.80 10.67 -5.06
N LYS A 104 2.85 10.57 -3.73
CA LYS A 104 2.43 11.66 -2.82
C LYS A 104 3.22 12.96 -3.01
N HIS A 105 4.41 12.89 -3.57
CA HIS A 105 5.19 14.08 -3.92
C HIS A 105 4.87 14.60 -5.33
N MET A 106 4.47 13.71 -6.23
CA MET A 106 4.29 14.04 -7.66
C MET A 106 2.84 14.36 -8.02
N TYR A 107 1.87 13.78 -7.31
CA TYR A 107 0.45 13.91 -7.64
C TYR A 107 -0.34 14.50 -6.48
N GLU A 108 -1.40 15.20 -6.83
CA GLU A 108 -2.42 15.66 -5.90
C GLU A 108 -3.76 15.02 -6.28
N ASN A 109 -4.29 14.22 -5.37
CA ASN A 109 -5.58 13.54 -5.51
C ASN A 109 -6.73 14.51 -5.21
N LEU A 110 -8.00 14.06 -5.37
CA LEU A 110 -9.17 14.84 -4.95
C LEU A 110 -9.05 15.27 -3.49
N VAL A 111 -8.64 14.34 -2.64
CA VAL A 111 -8.45 14.51 -1.20
C VAL A 111 -6.99 14.16 -0.89
N THR A 112 -6.40 14.84 0.08
CA THR A 112 -5.08 14.52 0.63
C THR A 112 -5.20 14.14 2.11
N LEU A 113 -4.09 13.83 2.76
CA LEU A 113 -4.01 13.59 4.21
C LEU A 113 -3.19 14.69 4.85
N ASP A 114 -3.64 15.17 6.03
CA ASP A 114 -2.87 16.08 6.88
C ASP A 114 -1.81 15.34 7.72
N ASP A 115 -1.10 16.06 8.58
CA ASP A 115 -0.04 15.51 9.43
C ASP A 115 -0.55 14.53 10.51
N ASP A 116 -1.86 14.46 10.74
CA ASP A 116 -2.51 13.54 11.66
C ASP A 116 -3.24 12.39 10.92
N ASP A 117 -2.95 12.22 9.62
CA ASP A 117 -3.59 11.25 8.72
C ASP A 117 -5.12 11.45 8.54
N ASN A 118 -5.65 12.63 8.83
CA ASN A 118 -7.03 12.97 8.51
C ASN A 118 -7.16 13.44 7.06
N THR A 119 -8.34 13.17 6.48
CA THR A 119 -8.65 13.65 5.14
C THR A 119 -8.76 15.17 5.07
N ALA A 120 -8.10 15.76 4.10
CA ALA A 120 -8.01 17.20 3.87
C ALA A 120 -8.23 17.53 2.37
N PRO A 121 -8.60 18.79 2.04
CA PRO A 121 -8.71 19.23 0.66
C PRO A 121 -7.41 19.04 -0.14
N GLY A 122 -7.53 18.47 -1.34
CA GLY A 122 -6.47 18.35 -2.34
C GLY A 122 -6.83 19.10 -3.61
N ALA A 123 -6.91 18.41 -4.75
CA ALA A 123 -7.42 18.98 -6.00
C ALA A 123 -8.90 19.38 -5.91
N ALA A 124 -9.69 18.75 -5.04
CA ALA A 124 -10.99 19.27 -4.62
C ALA A 124 -10.81 20.20 -3.42
N GLU A 125 -11.29 21.44 -3.53
CA GLU A 125 -11.28 22.40 -2.42
C GLU A 125 -12.41 22.16 -1.40
N SER A 126 -13.47 21.43 -1.82
CA SER A 126 -14.60 21.00 -0.99
C SER A 126 -15.38 19.89 -1.64
N TRP A 127 -16.25 19.25 -0.86
CA TRP A 127 -17.20 18.25 -1.34
C TRP A 127 -18.48 18.26 -0.52
N ASP A 128 -19.57 17.82 -1.16
CA ASP A 128 -20.85 17.52 -0.53
C ASP A 128 -21.09 16.01 -0.60
N TYR A 129 -21.79 15.45 0.39
CA TYR A 129 -22.21 14.03 0.40
C TYR A 129 -23.71 13.91 0.60
N ASP A 130 -24.37 13.25 -0.30
CA ASP A 130 -25.80 12.90 -0.22
C ASP A 130 -25.93 11.43 0.22
N GLU A 131 -26.34 11.23 1.47
CA GLU A 131 -26.50 9.91 2.08
C GLU A 131 -27.64 9.10 1.44
N ASP A 132 -28.68 9.74 0.90
CA ASP A 132 -29.83 9.07 0.27
C ASP A 132 -29.42 8.44 -1.08
N THR A 133 -28.50 9.08 -1.80
CA THR A 133 -28.02 8.63 -3.12
C THR A 133 -26.63 8.04 -3.07
N LEU A 134 -25.96 8.07 -1.91
CA LEU A 134 -24.57 7.68 -1.69
C LEU A 134 -23.61 8.41 -2.65
N THR A 135 -23.84 9.69 -2.91
CA THR A 135 -23.11 10.44 -3.93
C THR A 135 -22.28 11.57 -3.31
N TYR A 136 -20.98 11.54 -3.57
CA TYR A 136 -20.09 12.69 -3.35
C TYR A 136 -20.15 13.62 -4.57
N THR A 137 -20.23 14.93 -4.31
CA THR A 137 -20.00 15.97 -5.32
C THR A 137 -18.75 16.74 -4.95
N PHE A 138 -17.68 16.52 -5.70
CA PHE A 138 -16.39 17.19 -5.49
C PHE A 138 -16.33 18.49 -6.29
N HIS A 139 -15.93 19.59 -5.63
CA HIS A 139 -15.69 20.89 -6.22
C HIS A 139 -14.19 21.12 -6.38
N LEU A 140 -13.68 21.01 -7.62
CA LEU A 140 -12.27 21.12 -7.89
C LEU A 140 -11.82 22.58 -7.86
N ARG A 141 -10.58 22.80 -7.41
CA ARG A 141 -9.93 24.09 -7.44
C ARG A 141 -9.63 24.54 -8.88
N LYS A 142 -9.73 25.82 -9.15
CA LYS A 142 -9.52 26.38 -10.49
C LYS A 142 -8.08 26.83 -10.75
N ASP A 143 -7.23 26.80 -9.74
CA ASP A 143 -5.80 27.13 -9.80
C ASP A 143 -4.88 25.90 -9.87
N GLY A 144 -5.46 24.69 -9.90
CA GLY A 144 -4.73 23.45 -10.13
C GLY A 144 -4.20 23.38 -11.57
N VAL A 145 -2.89 23.12 -11.71
CA VAL A 145 -2.24 23.03 -13.02
C VAL A 145 -1.30 21.84 -13.10
N TRP A 146 -1.26 21.22 -14.24
CA TRP A 146 -0.27 20.21 -14.60
C TRP A 146 1.09 20.84 -14.92
N THR A 147 2.16 20.06 -14.81
CA THR A 147 3.53 20.51 -15.14
C THR A 147 3.73 20.91 -16.60
N ASN A 148 2.84 20.52 -17.51
CA ASN A 148 2.80 20.99 -18.89
C ASN A 148 2.01 22.30 -19.08
N GLY A 149 1.42 22.84 -18.01
CA GLY A 149 0.62 24.06 -17.99
C GLY A 149 -0.86 23.89 -18.30
N ASP A 150 -1.35 22.67 -18.50
CA ASP A 150 -2.78 22.39 -18.64
C ASP A 150 -3.49 22.57 -17.30
N PRO A 151 -4.78 23.00 -17.26
CA PRO A 151 -5.56 22.99 -16.03
C PRO A 151 -5.84 21.55 -15.57
N VAL A 152 -5.89 21.33 -14.26
CA VAL A 152 -6.39 20.07 -13.67
C VAL A 152 -7.92 20.14 -13.68
N THR A 153 -8.57 19.12 -14.24
CA THR A 153 -10.02 19.06 -14.40
C THR A 153 -10.63 17.76 -13.94
N ALA A 154 -11.95 17.71 -13.79
CA ALA A 154 -12.69 16.51 -13.45
C ALA A 154 -12.50 15.39 -14.49
N ASN A 155 -12.24 15.75 -15.76
CA ASN A 155 -11.97 14.78 -16.83
C ASN A 155 -10.67 14.00 -16.59
N ASP A 156 -9.66 14.59 -15.94
CA ASP A 156 -8.39 13.91 -15.65
C ASP A 156 -8.57 12.77 -14.62
N PHE A 157 -9.49 12.94 -13.67
CA PHE A 157 -9.87 11.91 -12.71
C PHE A 157 -10.72 10.81 -13.34
N GLU A 158 -11.77 11.20 -14.10
CA GLU A 158 -12.60 10.23 -14.82
C GLU A 158 -11.75 9.38 -15.77
N PHE A 159 -10.87 10.01 -16.55
CA PHE A 159 -9.96 9.31 -17.45
C PHE A 159 -9.07 8.32 -16.68
N ALA A 160 -8.38 8.77 -15.62
CA ALA A 160 -7.49 7.92 -14.83
C ALA A 160 -8.22 6.68 -14.28
N TRP A 161 -9.41 6.87 -13.72
CA TRP A 161 -10.18 5.78 -13.13
C TRP A 161 -10.76 4.83 -14.18
N SER A 162 -11.13 5.35 -15.35
CA SER A 162 -11.53 4.51 -16.48
C SER A 162 -10.40 3.62 -16.98
N GLN A 163 -9.14 4.13 -16.94
CA GLN A 163 -7.96 3.34 -17.27
C GLN A 163 -7.61 2.33 -16.17
N ALA A 164 -7.66 2.71 -14.89
CA ALA A 164 -7.38 1.81 -13.77
C ALA A 164 -8.37 0.62 -13.72
N LEU A 165 -9.62 0.84 -14.10
CA LEU A 165 -10.67 -0.18 -14.16
C LEU A 165 -10.75 -0.89 -15.53
N ASN A 166 -9.93 -0.49 -16.53
CA ASN A 166 -9.92 -1.15 -17.82
C ASN A 166 -9.25 -2.54 -17.71
N PRO A 167 -9.94 -3.64 -18.05
CA PRO A 167 -9.38 -4.99 -17.99
C PRO A 167 -8.08 -5.15 -18.80
N ASP A 168 -7.93 -4.39 -19.89
CA ASP A 168 -6.74 -4.46 -20.75
C ASP A 168 -5.49 -3.86 -20.09
N VAL A 169 -5.66 -2.97 -19.11
CA VAL A 169 -4.56 -2.41 -18.29
C VAL A 169 -4.12 -3.41 -17.22
N ALA A 170 -5.04 -4.28 -16.77
CA ALA A 170 -4.80 -5.32 -15.77
C ALA A 170 -4.18 -4.78 -14.47
N SER A 171 -4.72 -3.68 -13.95
CA SER A 171 -4.29 -3.09 -12.69
C SER A 171 -4.51 -4.04 -11.52
N ASP A 172 -3.45 -4.37 -10.79
CA ASP A 172 -3.53 -5.21 -9.59
C ASP A 172 -4.28 -4.50 -8.44
N TYR A 173 -4.35 -3.16 -8.48
CA TYR A 173 -5.05 -2.33 -7.49
C TYR A 173 -6.40 -1.78 -7.96
N ALA A 174 -6.96 -2.30 -9.08
CA ALA A 174 -8.30 -1.92 -9.54
C ALA A 174 -9.38 -2.08 -8.45
N TYR A 175 -9.20 -3.06 -7.54
CA TYR A 175 -10.15 -3.31 -6.44
C TYR A 175 -10.29 -2.14 -5.46
N PHE A 176 -9.29 -1.24 -5.37
CA PHE A 176 -9.40 0.00 -4.58
C PHE A 176 -10.47 0.96 -5.10
N LEU A 177 -10.96 0.78 -6.34
CA LEU A 177 -12.04 1.56 -6.91
C LEU A 177 -13.41 0.85 -6.80
N TYR A 178 -13.49 -0.40 -6.29
CA TYR A 178 -14.75 -1.17 -6.27
C TYR A 178 -15.79 -0.62 -5.29
N PHE A 179 -15.42 0.32 -4.42
CA PHE A 179 -16.38 1.08 -3.63
C PHE A 179 -17.23 2.05 -4.48
N ILE A 180 -16.81 2.36 -5.71
CA ILE A 180 -17.57 3.15 -6.69
C ILE A 180 -18.61 2.23 -7.37
N LYS A 181 -19.82 2.73 -7.50
CA LYS A 181 -20.93 1.98 -8.09
C LYS A 181 -20.57 1.37 -9.43
N ASN A 182 -20.86 0.07 -9.58
CA ASN A 182 -20.61 -0.72 -10.78
C ASN A 182 -19.12 -0.79 -11.24
N ALA A 183 -18.15 -0.30 -10.47
CA ALA A 183 -16.74 -0.33 -10.86
C ALA A 183 -16.21 -1.76 -11.06
N GLU A 184 -16.52 -2.68 -10.12
CA GLU A 184 -16.17 -4.10 -10.24
C GLU A 184 -16.84 -4.76 -11.46
N LYS A 185 -18.10 -4.44 -11.71
CA LYS A 185 -18.82 -4.97 -12.88
C LYS A 185 -18.24 -4.50 -14.20
N TYR A 186 -17.79 -3.25 -14.25
CA TYR A 186 -17.09 -2.72 -15.42
C TYR A 186 -15.73 -3.42 -15.61
N PHE A 187 -14.94 -3.58 -14.56
CA PHE A 187 -13.67 -4.32 -14.59
C PHE A 187 -13.86 -5.77 -15.08
N ASN A 188 -14.98 -6.41 -14.70
CA ASN A 188 -15.34 -7.76 -15.16
C ASN A 188 -15.98 -7.80 -16.56
N GLY A 189 -16.19 -6.65 -17.21
CA GLY A 189 -16.80 -6.56 -18.53
C GLY A 189 -18.32 -6.82 -18.56
N GLU A 190 -19.01 -6.65 -17.43
CA GLU A 190 -20.44 -6.90 -17.28
C GLU A 190 -21.29 -5.67 -17.63
N VAL A 191 -20.74 -4.47 -17.48
CA VAL A 191 -21.38 -3.19 -17.78
C VAL A 191 -20.46 -2.29 -18.60
N THR A 192 -20.99 -1.19 -19.15
CA THR A 192 -20.22 -0.18 -19.87
C THR A 192 -19.81 0.96 -18.92
N TRP A 193 -18.83 1.78 -19.29
CA TRP A 193 -18.30 2.87 -18.45
C TRP A 193 -19.37 3.87 -18.02
N ASP A 194 -20.32 4.18 -18.89
CA ASP A 194 -21.43 5.09 -18.63
C ASP A 194 -22.43 4.61 -17.54
N GLU A 195 -22.30 3.35 -17.10
CA GLU A 195 -23.07 2.78 -15.97
C GLU A 195 -22.27 2.83 -14.65
N VAL A 196 -20.96 3.18 -14.70
CA VAL A 196 -20.12 3.37 -13.52
C VAL A 196 -20.50 4.66 -12.80
N GLY A 197 -20.43 4.66 -11.47
CA GLY A 197 -20.85 5.79 -10.64
C GLY A 197 -19.91 7.01 -10.68
N VAL A 198 -19.30 7.30 -11.83
CA VAL A 198 -18.41 8.47 -12.03
C VAL A 198 -19.05 9.35 -13.11
N LYS A 199 -19.21 10.65 -12.80
CA LYS A 199 -19.85 11.59 -13.72
C LYS A 199 -19.19 12.97 -13.67
N VAL A 200 -18.59 13.39 -14.76
CA VAL A 200 -18.16 14.77 -14.95
C VAL A 200 -19.40 15.64 -15.21
N VAL A 201 -19.66 16.60 -14.29
CA VAL A 201 -20.77 17.57 -14.41
C VAL A 201 -20.29 18.76 -15.24
N ASP A 202 -19.11 19.26 -14.93
CA ASP A 202 -18.36 20.27 -15.67
C ASP A 202 -16.85 20.11 -15.36
N ASP A 203 -15.98 20.95 -15.96
CA ASP A 203 -14.53 20.86 -15.82
C ASP A 203 -14.05 20.86 -14.35
N TYR A 204 -14.83 21.39 -13.42
CA TYR A 204 -14.45 21.54 -12.00
C TYR A 204 -15.47 20.90 -11.03
N THR A 205 -16.38 20.08 -11.54
CA THR A 205 -17.38 19.39 -10.71
C THR A 205 -17.43 17.91 -11.11
N LEU A 206 -17.09 17.03 -10.14
CA LEU A 206 -17.12 15.58 -10.31
C LEU A 206 -18.10 14.95 -9.31
N GLU A 207 -19.11 14.24 -9.83
CA GLU A 207 -20.01 13.41 -9.00
C GLU A 207 -19.50 11.96 -8.96
N VAL A 208 -19.42 11.38 -7.75
CA VAL A 208 -19.04 9.97 -7.54
C VAL A 208 -20.07 9.28 -6.66
N THR A 209 -20.80 8.31 -7.24
CA THR A 209 -21.79 7.51 -6.52
C THR A 209 -21.12 6.22 -6.03
N LEU A 210 -21.31 5.88 -4.76
CA LEU A 210 -20.78 4.66 -4.14
C LEU A 210 -21.66 3.45 -4.41
N GLU A 211 -21.07 2.24 -4.39
CA GLU A 211 -21.81 0.98 -4.50
C GLU A 211 -22.62 0.70 -3.21
N GLN A 212 -22.05 1.09 -2.06
CA GLN A 212 -22.66 0.93 -0.72
C GLN A 212 -22.14 2.03 0.21
N PRO A 213 -22.74 2.24 1.40
CA PRO A 213 -22.17 3.12 2.40
C PRO A 213 -20.70 2.75 2.70
N THR A 214 -19.79 3.71 2.56
CA THR A 214 -18.35 3.48 2.76
C THR A 214 -17.81 4.66 3.57
N PRO A 215 -17.81 4.58 4.92
CA PRO A 215 -17.40 5.67 5.80
C PRO A 215 -15.97 6.17 5.57
N TYR A 216 -15.09 5.31 5.06
CA TYR A 216 -13.70 5.61 4.73
C TYR A 216 -13.48 6.02 3.26
N ALA A 217 -14.53 6.29 2.49
CA ALA A 217 -14.42 6.63 1.06
C ALA A 217 -13.51 7.83 0.80
N LEU A 218 -13.58 8.88 1.65
CA LEU A 218 -12.70 10.05 1.50
C LEU A 218 -11.21 9.67 1.61
N PHE A 219 -10.88 8.73 2.50
CA PHE A 219 -9.51 8.22 2.60
C PHE A 219 -9.10 7.50 1.30
N LEU A 220 -9.98 6.67 0.73
CA LEU A 220 -9.70 5.98 -0.53
C LEU A 220 -9.42 6.96 -1.68
N PHE A 221 -10.12 8.11 -1.74
CA PHE A 221 -9.86 9.15 -2.73
C PHE A 221 -8.48 9.83 -2.60
N SER A 222 -7.75 9.61 -1.50
CA SER A 222 -6.36 10.05 -1.33
C SER A 222 -5.33 9.01 -1.80
N PHE A 223 -5.76 7.80 -2.15
CA PHE A 223 -4.85 6.70 -2.49
C PHE A 223 -4.22 6.86 -3.87
N GLY A 224 -2.95 6.49 -4.02
CA GLY A 224 -2.16 6.77 -5.23
C GLY A 224 -2.71 6.18 -6.54
N THR A 225 -3.44 5.06 -6.49
CA THR A 225 -4.10 4.49 -7.69
C THR A 225 -5.27 5.36 -8.18
N LEU A 226 -5.82 6.22 -7.31
CA LEU A 226 -6.88 7.17 -7.67
C LEU A 226 -6.34 8.53 -8.11
N ALA A 227 -5.00 8.68 -8.23
CA ALA A 227 -4.39 9.92 -8.73
C ALA A 227 -4.88 10.24 -10.16
N PRO A 228 -5.05 11.52 -10.49
CA PRO A 228 -5.48 11.92 -11.83
C PRO A 228 -4.38 11.68 -12.86
N ILE A 229 -4.75 11.59 -14.13
CA ILE A 229 -3.84 11.51 -15.27
C ILE A 229 -4.22 12.60 -16.28
N ASN A 230 -3.26 13.42 -16.69
CA ASN A 230 -3.47 14.35 -17.80
C ASN A 230 -3.74 13.55 -19.08
N GLN A 231 -5.01 13.46 -19.48
CA GLN A 231 -5.44 12.67 -20.64
C GLN A 231 -4.72 13.10 -21.91
N ARG A 232 -4.60 14.42 -22.14
CA ARG A 232 -3.97 14.97 -23.33
C ARG A 232 -2.49 14.59 -23.44
N PHE A 233 -1.76 14.61 -22.33
CA PHE A 233 -0.37 14.16 -22.27
C PHE A 233 -0.27 12.66 -22.50
N TYR A 234 -1.08 11.86 -21.81
CA TYR A 234 -1.11 10.40 -21.92
C TYR A 234 -1.35 9.96 -23.38
N GLU A 235 -2.34 10.55 -24.06
CA GLU A 235 -2.65 10.25 -25.46
C GLU A 235 -1.54 10.69 -26.43
N ALA A 236 -0.87 11.83 -26.14
CA ALA A 236 0.22 12.34 -26.98
C ALA A 236 1.50 11.51 -26.85
N VAL A 237 1.82 11.03 -25.66
CA VAL A 237 3.00 10.17 -25.39
C VAL A 237 2.72 8.72 -25.79
N GLY A 238 1.50 8.26 -25.57
CA GLY A 238 1.07 6.87 -25.77
C GLY A 238 1.30 5.98 -24.55
N ALA A 239 0.40 5.03 -24.35
CA ALA A 239 0.39 4.12 -23.18
C ALA A 239 1.70 3.36 -22.96
N ASP A 240 2.38 2.96 -24.04
CA ASP A 240 3.63 2.19 -23.98
C ASP A 240 4.81 2.99 -23.41
N LEU A 241 4.80 4.32 -23.54
CA LEU A 241 5.86 5.20 -23.06
C LEU A 241 5.49 5.94 -21.77
N TYR A 242 4.20 6.13 -21.50
CA TYR A 242 3.73 6.84 -20.32
C TYR A 242 4.37 6.27 -19.04
N SER A 243 4.97 7.16 -18.25
CA SER A 243 5.63 6.85 -16.97
C SER A 243 6.82 5.87 -17.02
N THR A 244 7.41 5.60 -18.17
CA THR A 244 8.58 4.71 -18.27
C THR A 244 9.91 5.41 -17.99
N GLU A 245 10.00 6.72 -18.22
CA GLU A 245 11.21 7.54 -18.04
C GLU A 245 10.80 8.95 -17.61
N ALA A 246 11.71 9.70 -16.98
CA ALA A 246 11.42 11.03 -16.45
C ALA A 246 10.77 12.00 -17.46
N GLN A 247 11.14 11.93 -18.75
CA GLN A 247 10.56 12.76 -19.80
C GLN A 247 9.13 12.35 -20.21
N TYR A 248 8.60 11.25 -19.67
CA TYR A 248 7.26 10.75 -19.94
C TYR A 248 6.32 10.89 -18.74
N PHE A 249 6.60 11.91 -17.89
CA PHE A 249 5.76 12.29 -16.76
C PHE A 249 5.16 13.68 -16.93
N CYS A 250 3.89 13.78 -16.61
CA CYS A 250 3.18 15.02 -16.38
C CYS A 250 2.47 14.90 -15.03
N THR A 251 2.78 15.76 -14.09
CA THR A 251 2.31 15.65 -12.70
C THR A 251 1.59 16.93 -12.28
N ASN A 252 0.71 16.85 -11.29
CA ASN A 252 -0.10 17.96 -10.79
C ASN A 252 0.21 18.31 -9.32
N GLY A 253 1.17 17.64 -8.71
CA GLY A 253 1.49 17.77 -7.29
C GLY A 253 2.61 18.77 -6.98
N PRO A 254 3.07 18.78 -5.73
CA PRO A 254 4.07 19.73 -5.20
C PRO A 254 5.46 19.59 -5.82
N PHE A 255 5.81 18.42 -6.36
CA PHE A 255 7.08 18.16 -7.02
C PHE A 255 6.88 17.53 -8.40
N ALA A 256 7.81 17.83 -9.31
CA ALA A 256 7.90 17.21 -10.61
C ALA A 256 9.12 16.28 -10.68
N LEU A 257 8.98 15.12 -11.32
CA LEU A 257 10.08 14.21 -11.59
C LEU A 257 10.99 14.84 -12.66
N THR A 258 12.28 15.00 -12.34
CA THR A 258 13.26 15.62 -13.25
C THR A 258 14.35 14.67 -13.72
N GLU A 259 14.65 13.63 -12.94
CA GLU A 259 15.63 12.60 -13.30
C GLU A 259 15.20 11.26 -12.72
N TRP A 260 15.35 10.19 -13.48
CA TRP A 260 15.29 8.82 -13.03
C TRP A 260 16.47 8.05 -13.59
N SER A 261 17.52 7.96 -12.80
CA SER A 261 18.73 7.18 -13.10
C SER A 261 18.57 5.81 -12.46
N HIS A 262 18.17 4.83 -13.25
CA HIS A 262 17.85 3.48 -12.76
C HIS A 262 18.97 2.87 -11.92
N ASN A 263 18.59 2.29 -10.76
CA ASN A 263 19.49 1.71 -9.75
C ASN A 263 20.48 2.70 -9.12
N ASP A 264 20.25 4.00 -9.26
CA ASP A 264 21.09 5.05 -8.69
C ASP A 264 20.25 6.06 -7.90
N LYS A 265 19.38 6.82 -8.58
CA LYS A 265 18.57 7.86 -7.93
C LYS A 265 17.32 8.27 -8.71
N ILE A 266 16.39 8.91 -7.99
CA ILE A 266 15.21 9.61 -8.52
C ILE A 266 15.27 11.03 -7.98
N VAL A 267 15.23 12.04 -8.87
CA VAL A 267 15.27 13.45 -8.48
C VAL A 267 13.94 14.12 -8.78
N MET A 268 13.42 14.80 -7.80
CA MET A 268 12.18 15.57 -7.91
C MET A 268 12.45 17.02 -7.54
N GLN A 269 11.96 17.97 -8.34
CA GLN A 269 12.08 19.39 -8.05
C GLN A 269 10.72 20.02 -7.78
N LYS A 270 10.71 20.99 -6.87
CA LYS A 270 9.52 21.75 -6.49
C LYS A 270 8.83 22.35 -7.70
N ASN A 271 7.54 22.10 -7.80
CA ASN A 271 6.65 22.70 -8.78
C ASN A 271 6.16 24.06 -8.27
N ASP A 272 6.78 25.13 -8.72
CA ASP A 272 6.40 26.50 -8.29
C ASP A 272 5.00 26.92 -8.77
N ALA A 273 4.41 26.17 -9.72
CA ALA A 273 3.04 26.41 -10.19
C ALA A 273 1.97 25.70 -9.33
N TRP A 274 2.38 24.76 -8.46
CA TRP A 274 1.45 24.12 -7.55
C TRP A 274 0.90 25.14 -6.54
N HIS A 275 -0.39 25.12 -6.27
CA HIS A 275 -1.08 26.12 -5.45
C HIS A 275 -0.50 26.31 -4.02
N GLY A 276 0.00 25.21 -3.42
CA GLY A 276 0.62 25.20 -2.08
C GLY A 276 2.13 25.48 -2.09
N ALA A 277 2.73 25.81 -3.23
CA ALA A 277 4.19 25.96 -3.37
C ALA A 277 4.81 26.99 -2.40
N ALA A 278 4.06 27.99 -1.95
CA ALA A 278 4.56 29.00 -1.02
C ALA A 278 4.94 28.42 0.37
N ASP A 279 4.34 27.31 0.78
CA ASP A 279 4.56 26.65 2.07
C ASP A 279 5.65 25.58 2.03
N VAL A 280 6.17 25.27 0.83
CA VAL A 280 7.22 24.27 0.59
C VAL A 280 8.61 24.92 0.64
N GLU A 281 9.44 24.54 1.61
CA GLU A 281 10.81 25.05 1.75
C GLU A 281 11.84 24.26 0.94
N VAL A 282 11.62 22.95 0.79
CA VAL A 282 12.47 22.04 0.00
C VAL A 282 12.28 22.36 -1.48
N GLU A 283 13.39 22.58 -2.20
CA GLU A 283 13.35 22.82 -3.64
C GLU A 283 13.66 21.57 -4.47
N GLU A 284 14.35 20.58 -3.84
CA GLU A 284 14.69 19.32 -4.50
C GLU A 284 14.75 18.17 -3.50
N ILE A 285 14.24 17.02 -3.91
CA ILE A 285 14.35 15.74 -3.19
C ILE A 285 15.15 14.78 -4.07
N ASP A 286 16.30 14.34 -3.57
CA ASP A 286 17.17 13.32 -4.17
C ASP A 286 16.93 11.98 -3.47
N TRP A 287 16.15 11.09 -4.09
CA TRP A 287 15.89 9.74 -3.60
C TRP A 287 16.99 8.81 -4.11
N LYS A 288 17.97 8.50 -3.27
CA LYS A 288 19.00 7.51 -3.61
C LYS A 288 18.47 6.09 -3.50
N ILE A 289 18.98 5.21 -4.34
CA ILE A 289 18.58 3.80 -4.38
C ILE A 289 19.70 2.96 -3.75
N ILE A 290 19.64 2.78 -2.44
CA ILE A 290 20.65 2.03 -1.67
C ILE A 290 19.96 0.89 -0.94
N ALA A 291 20.03 -0.33 -1.50
CA ALA A 291 19.34 -1.50 -0.95
C ALA A 291 20.03 -2.11 0.29
N ASP A 292 21.36 -2.01 0.40
CA ASP A 292 22.07 -2.53 1.57
C ASP A 292 21.99 -1.53 2.74
N ALA A 293 21.42 -1.98 3.85
CA ALA A 293 21.14 -1.13 5.01
C ALA A 293 22.43 -0.60 5.70
N ASN A 294 23.55 -1.34 5.65
CA ASN A 294 24.82 -0.87 6.20
C ASN A 294 25.45 0.19 5.28
N ALA A 295 25.32 0.02 3.96
CA ALA A 295 25.74 1.04 2.99
C ALA A 295 24.89 2.31 3.14
N ALA A 296 23.57 2.19 3.33
CA ALA A 296 22.67 3.31 3.57
C ALA A 296 23.05 4.06 4.86
N LEU A 297 23.28 3.35 5.97
CA LEU A 297 23.77 3.97 7.22
C LEU A 297 25.12 4.65 7.01
N SER A 298 26.05 4.02 6.29
CA SER A 298 27.37 4.62 6.00
C SER A 298 27.24 5.91 5.17
N SER A 299 26.34 5.94 4.20
CA SER A 299 26.02 7.11 3.37
C SER A 299 25.41 8.24 4.23
N PHE A 300 24.52 7.92 5.18
CA PHE A 300 23.96 8.87 6.14
C PHE A 300 25.08 9.46 7.04
N LEU A 301 25.94 8.61 7.60
CA LEU A 301 27.03 9.06 8.46
C LEU A 301 28.10 9.89 7.70
N ALA A 302 28.22 9.71 6.38
CA ALA A 302 29.06 10.54 5.51
C ALA A 302 28.41 11.89 5.16
N GLY A 303 27.10 12.07 5.44
CA GLY A 303 26.33 13.26 5.10
C GLY A 303 25.76 13.26 3.69
N ASP A 304 25.74 12.09 3.02
CA ASP A 304 25.19 11.91 1.68
C ASP A 304 23.67 11.61 1.69
N LEU A 305 23.11 11.26 2.85
CA LEU A 305 21.68 11.11 3.12
C LEU A 305 21.29 12.00 4.30
N ASP A 306 20.12 12.60 4.24
CA ASP A 306 19.53 13.38 5.33
C ASP A 306 18.64 12.54 6.24
N MET A 307 18.25 11.34 5.79
CA MET A 307 17.47 10.39 6.57
C MET A 307 17.78 8.96 6.13
N VAL A 308 17.79 8.03 7.11
CA VAL A 308 17.98 6.60 6.86
C VAL A 308 17.14 5.75 7.81
N GLY A 309 16.47 4.71 7.28
CA GLY A 309 15.78 3.69 8.06
C GLY A 309 16.76 2.76 8.77
N LEU A 310 16.47 2.41 10.02
CA LEU A 310 17.29 1.56 10.88
C LEU A 310 16.51 0.27 11.22
N GLY A 311 16.48 -0.67 10.28
CA GLY A 311 15.67 -1.89 10.37
C GLY A 311 16.12 -2.93 11.40
N THR A 312 17.24 -2.71 12.12
CA THR A 312 17.74 -3.64 13.14
C THR A 312 18.34 -2.89 14.34
N GLY A 313 18.26 -3.50 15.53
CA GLY A 313 18.88 -2.95 16.73
C GLY A 313 20.39 -2.73 16.63
N GLU A 314 21.09 -3.48 15.77
CA GLU A 314 22.51 -3.27 15.51
C GLU A 314 22.77 -1.94 14.76
N LEU A 315 21.95 -1.63 13.74
CA LEU A 315 22.03 -0.35 13.02
C LEU A 315 21.66 0.82 13.93
N ILE A 316 20.66 0.66 14.80
CA ILE A 316 20.27 1.65 15.81
C ILE A 316 21.46 1.95 16.74
N LYS A 317 22.14 0.92 17.25
CA LYS A 317 23.33 1.07 18.11
C LYS A 317 24.48 1.76 17.38
N GLN A 318 24.74 1.39 16.13
CA GLN A 318 25.80 2.01 15.33
C GLN A 318 25.50 3.49 15.08
N ALA A 319 24.27 3.84 14.68
CA ALA A 319 23.84 5.22 14.47
C ALA A 319 23.93 6.05 15.78
N THR A 320 23.44 5.49 16.89
CA THR A 320 23.49 6.12 18.22
C THR A 320 24.94 6.35 18.67
N ALA A 321 25.83 5.35 18.49
CA ALA A 321 27.24 5.47 18.84
C ALA A 321 27.97 6.53 17.99
N ALA A 322 27.50 6.77 16.78
CA ALA A 322 28.01 7.85 15.91
C ALA A 322 27.41 9.23 16.24
N GLY A 323 26.47 9.31 17.20
CA GLY A 323 25.84 10.56 17.65
C GLY A 323 24.61 10.98 16.84
N ALA A 324 24.03 10.08 16.03
CA ALA A 324 22.81 10.36 15.31
C ALA A 324 21.60 10.47 16.25
N THR A 325 20.66 11.36 15.92
CA THR A 325 19.36 11.44 16.57
C THR A 325 18.43 10.36 16.00
N ILE A 326 17.95 9.48 16.87
CA ILE A 326 17.04 8.40 16.48
C ILE A 326 15.60 8.84 16.75
N GLN A 327 14.74 8.57 15.80
CA GLN A 327 13.28 8.76 15.89
C GLN A 327 12.58 7.45 15.57
N SER A 328 11.48 7.18 16.25
CA SER A 328 10.59 6.04 16.00
C SER A 328 9.16 6.52 15.86
N TYR A 329 8.34 5.79 15.14
CA TYR A 329 6.91 6.01 15.05
C TYR A 329 6.21 4.66 14.78
N THR A 330 4.95 4.53 15.19
CA THR A 330 4.15 3.35 14.86
C THR A 330 3.60 3.51 13.44
N ASP A 331 3.93 2.55 12.56
CA ASP A 331 3.51 2.57 11.15
C ASP A 331 2.20 1.79 10.89
N GLY A 332 1.44 1.52 11.95
CA GLY A 332 0.18 0.81 11.88
C GLY A 332 0.29 -0.70 11.58
N SER A 333 1.47 -1.24 11.33
CA SER A 333 1.60 -2.67 11.01
C SER A 333 1.50 -3.56 12.24
N ALA A 334 0.68 -4.60 12.13
CA ALA A 334 0.53 -5.68 13.10
C ALA A 334 1.23 -6.94 12.60
N PHE A 335 2.08 -7.56 13.44
CA PHE A 335 2.77 -8.80 13.14
C PHE A 335 2.26 -9.94 14.03
N TYR A 336 2.12 -11.12 13.45
CA TYR A 336 1.49 -12.25 14.10
C TYR A 336 1.88 -13.58 13.45
N ILE A 337 1.58 -14.66 14.14
CA ILE A 337 1.75 -16.02 13.64
C ILE A 337 0.41 -16.52 13.09
N TYR A 338 0.34 -16.86 11.81
CA TYR A 338 -0.79 -17.61 11.27
C TYR A 338 -0.79 -19.03 11.84
N PHE A 339 -1.91 -19.44 12.38
CA PHE A 339 -2.22 -20.83 12.67
C PHE A 339 -3.10 -21.39 11.53
N ASN A 340 -2.69 -22.48 10.90
CA ASN A 340 -3.57 -23.16 9.95
C ASN A 340 -4.69 -23.87 10.69
N ASN A 341 -5.88 -23.25 10.74
CA ASN A 341 -7.03 -23.78 11.48
C ASN A 341 -7.59 -25.07 10.86
N ASN A 342 -7.19 -25.41 9.62
CA ASN A 342 -7.51 -26.69 8.97
C ASN A 342 -6.48 -27.80 9.29
N ASP A 343 -5.38 -27.47 9.98
CA ASP A 343 -4.41 -28.48 10.40
C ASP A 343 -4.99 -29.42 11.46
N LYS A 344 -4.59 -30.68 11.41
CA LYS A 344 -5.12 -31.74 12.31
C LYS A 344 -4.96 -31.46 13.79
N TYR A 345 -3.96 -30.67 14.19
CA TYR A 345 -3.72 -30.30 15.58
C TYR A 345 -4.11 -28.85 15.86
N LEU A 346 -3.79 -27.93 14.96
CA LEU A 346 -4.08 -26.51 15.15
C LEU A 346 -5.57 -26.15 14.93
N SER A 347 -6.41 -27.09 14.48
CA SER A 347 -7.87 -26.95 14.57
C SER A 347 -8.35 -26.86 16.04
N ASN A 348 -7.55 -27.34 17.00
CA ASN A 348 -7.84 -27.25 18.42
C ASN A 348 -7.45 -25.88 19.00
N VAL A 349 -8.43 -25.11 19.47
CA VAL A 349 -8.20 -23.77 20.03
C VAL A 349 -7.33 -23.77 21.31
N ASN A 350 -7.39 -24.83 22.13
CA ASN A 350 -6.57 -24.92 23.33
C ASN A 350 -5.09 -25.12 22.97
N LEU A 351 -4.76 -25.80 21.85
CA LEU A 351 -3.39 -25.86 21.37
C LEU A 351 -2.90 -24.48 20.90
N ARG A 352 -3.72 -23.74 20.15
CA ARG A 352 -3.38 -22.38 19.74
C ARG A 352 -3.18 -21.44 20.94
N ARG A 353 -4.06 -21.53 21.94
CA ARG A 353 -3.90 -20.79 23.22
C ARG A 353 -2.63 -21.18 23.97
N ALA A 354 -2.25 -22.45 23.97
CA ALA A 354 -1.01 -22.90 24.58
C ALA A 354 0.22 -22.30 23.88
N LEU A 355 0.26 -22.37 22.55
CA LEU A 355 1.35 -21.82 21.76
C LEU A 355 1.46 -20.29 21.93
N PHE A 356 0.34 -19.57 21.89
CA PHE A 356 0.27 -18.13 22.06
C PHE A 356 0.75 -17.69 23.46
N ASN A 357 0.23 -18.30 24.53
CA ASN A 357 0.59 -17.91 25.90
C ASN A 357 2.01 -18.36 26.32
N ALA A 358 2.69 -19.17 25.53
CA ALA A 358 4.07 -19.58 25.80
C ALA A 358 5.12 -18.55 25.37
N ILE A 359 4.76 -17.58 24.52
CA ILE A 359 5.66 -16.56 24.00
C ILE A 359 5.72 -15.38 24.97
N ASP A 360 6.90 -14.79 25.12
CA ASP A 360 7.16 -13.54 25.85
C ASP A 360 7.53 -12.48 24.82
N GLU A 361 6.54 -11.73 24.35
CA GLU A 361 6.69 -10.76 23.26
C GLU A 361 7.59 -9.59 23.66
N GLN A 362 7.54 -9.14 24.90
CA GLN A 362 8.45 -8.08 25.34
C GLN A 362 9.91 -8.54 25.26
N LYS A 363 10.17 -9.80 25.67
CA LYS A 363 11.51 -10.37 25.54
C LYS A 363 11.92 -10.58 24.09
N GLU A 364 10.99 -10.90 23.19
CA GLU A 364 11.23 -10.94 21.75
C GLU A 364 11.70 -9.57 21.26
N ILE A 365 10.95 -8.52 21.58
CA ILE A 365 11.29 -7.14 21.20
C ILE A 365 12.67 -6.75 21.74
N ASP A 366 12.92 -7.00 23.01
CA ASP A 366 14.18 -6.65 23.68
C ASP A 366 15.41 -7.40 23.13
N THR A 367 15.23 -8.62 22.60
CA THR A 367 16.34 -9.50 22.23
C THR A 367 16.51 -9.66 20.72
N VAL A 368 15.42 -9.72 19.95
CA VAL A 368 15.44 -9.90 18.49
C VAL A 368 15.43 -8.55 17.79
N TRP A 369 14.41 -7.74 18.08
CA TRP A 369 14.18 -6.47 17.39
C TRP A 369 15.05 -5.35 17.93
N GLN A 370 15.15 -5.20 19.25
CA GLN A 370 15.92 -4.17 19.96
C GLN A 370 15.55 -2.75 19.49
N ASN A 371 14.25 -2.52 19.31
CA ASN A 371 13.63 -1.29 18.83
C ASN A 371 12.39 -0.97 19.69
N ASP A 372 11.58 0.00 19.25
CA ASP A 372 10.40 0.48 19.96
C ASP A 372 9.09 -0.25 19.54
N ASN A 373 9.16 -1.45 18.96
CA ASN A 373 7.97 -2.27 18.74
C ASN A 373 7.21 -2.48 20.05
N GLU A 374 5.89 -2.59 19.98
CA GLU A 374 5.03 -2.76 21.16
C GLU A 374 4.30 -4.11 21.13
N PRO A 375 4.23 -4.87 22.26
CA PRO A 375 3.42 -6.07 22.33
C PRO A 375 1.96 -5.77 22.03
N MET A 376 1.31 -6.58 21.18
CA MET A 376 -0.09 -6.37 20.84
C MET A 376 -1.00 -6.69 22.03
N THR A 377 -1.93 -5.77 22.33
CA THR A 377 -2.99 -5.93 23.32
C THR A 377 -4.38 -6.08 22.72
N SER A 378 -4.53 -5.78 21.41
CA SER A 378 -5.67 -6.06 20.53
C SER A 378 -5.11 -6.34 19.13
N PHE A 379 -5.95 -6.66 18.16
CA PHE A 379 -5.46 -6.96 16.81
C PHE A 379 -5.26 -5.68 15.98
N THR A 380 -6.28 -4.80 15.95
CA THR A 380 -6.19 -3.53 15.20
C THR A 380 -5.11 -2.63 15.79
N ALA A 381 -4.25 -2.09 14.94
CA ALA A 381 -3.14 -1.23 15.35
C ALA A 381 -3.60 0.12 15.92
N PRO A 382 -2.83 0.71 16.85
CA PRO A 382 -3.21 1.96 17.53
C PRO A 382 -3.39 3.17 16.63
N GLY A 383 -2.78 3.19 15.45
CA GLY A 383 -2.89 4.30 14.49
C GLY A 383 -4.22 4.36 13.74
N VAL A 384 -5.08 3.33 13.86
CA VAL A 384 -6.40 3.30 13.21
C VAL A 384 -7.42 3.99 14.10
N SER A 385 -8.20 4.90 13.52
CA SER A 385 -9.15 5.74 14.23
C SER A 385 -10.49 5.04 14.50
N ALA A 386 -11.05 5.33 15.68
CA ALA A 386 -12.43 5.08 16.05
C ALA A 386 -13.38 6.14 15.45
N ALA A 387 -14.68 5.95 15.64
CA ALA A 387 -15.72 6.87 15.16
C ALA A 387 -15.56 8.33 15.66
N ASP A 388 -14.95 8.53 16.82
CA ASP A 388 -14.70 9.85 17.42
C ASP A 388 -13.29 10.41 17.13
N GLY A 389 -12.54 9.76 16.23
CA GLY A 389 -11.17 10.15 15.86
C GLY A 389 -10.08 9.74 16.87
N THR A 390 -10.45 9.07 17.99
CA THR A 390 -9.45 8.51 18.91
C THR A 390 -8.97 7.12 18.42
N PRO A 391 -7.81 6.61 18.90
CA PRO A 391 -7.37 5.27 18.52
C PRO A 391 -8.40 4.17 18.82
N PHE A 392 -8.77 3.39 17.81
CA PHE A 392 -9.75 2.29 17.96
C PHE A 392 -9.28 1.22 18.95
N ALA A 393 -7.97 0.91 18.98
CA ALA A 393 -7.40 -0.01 19.96
C ALA A 393 -7.72 0.39 21.41
N GLY A 394 -7.84 1.71 21.69
CA GLY A 394 -8.27 2.22 23.00
C GLY A 394 -9.74 1.93 23.32
N LYS A 395 -10.61 1.82 22.30
CA LYS A 395 -12.03 1.42 22.48
C LYS A 395 -12.17 -0.08 22.72
N VAL A 396 -11.35 -0.88 22.07
CA VAL A 396 -11.29 -2.34 22.26
C VAL A 396 -10.76 -2.67 23.64
N GLY A 397 -9.73 -1.97 24.10
CA GLY A 397 -9.04 -2.24 25.35
C GLY A 397 -8.08 -3.44 25.25
N GLU A 398 -7.57 -3.89 26.39
CA GLU A 398 -6.61 -5.00 26.46
C GLU A 398 -7.33 -6.36 26.41
N LEU A 399 -7.36 -7.00 25.24
CA LEU A 399 -7.82 -8.38 25.05
C LEU A 399 -6.70 -9.39 25.35
N TYR A 400 -5.45 -8.98 25.13
CA TYR A 400 -4.26 -9.76 25.45
C TYR A 400 -3.46 -9.03 26.52
N ALA A 401 -3.04 -9.75 27.56
CA ALA A 401 -2.12 -9.17 28.54
C ALA A 401 -0.76 -8.87 27.87
N PRO A 402 -0.12 -7.72 28.14
CA PRO A 402 1.19 -7.38 27.57
C PRO A 402 2.28 -8.41 27.87
N SER A 403 2.17 -9.13 29.01
CA SER A 403 2.97 -10.31 29.31
C SER A 403 2.08 -11.54 29.38
N ARG A 404 2.41 -12.54 28.58
CA ARG A 404 1.63 -13.79 28.48
C ARG A 404 1.77 -14.65 29.72
N ASP A 405 0.77 -15.49 29.96
CA ASP A 405 0.71 -16.37 31.13
C ASP A 405 1.22 -17.77 30.76
N GLN A 406 2.51 -18.00 30.99
CA GLN A 406 3.17 -19.28 30.68
C GLN A 406 2.65 -20.46 31.52
N GLU A 407 2.08 -20.23 32.71
CA GLU A 407 1.44 -21.31 33.48
C GLU A 407 0.11 -21.72 32.84
N LYS A 408 -0.71 -20.74 32.40
CA LYS A 408 -1.89 -21.04 31.57
C LYS A 408 -1.56 -21.74 30.28
N ALA A 409 -0.43 -21.42 29.66
CA ALA A 409 0.02 -22.12 28.45
C ALA A 409 0.13 -23.63 28.69
N LYS A 410 0.67 -24.06 29.83
CA LYS A 410 0.79 -25.47 30.20
C LYS A 410 -0.57 -26.11 30.48
N GLU A 411 -1.51 -25.38 31.10
CA GLU A 411 -2.88 -25.85 31.36
C GLU A 411 -3.64 -26.05 30.02
N TYR A 412 -3.52 -25.09 29.10
CA TYR A 412 -4.10 -25.21 27.76
C TYR A 412 -3.49 -26.38 26.98
N LEU A 413 -2.16 -26.60 27.08
CA LEU A 413 -1.52 -27.74 26.42
C LEU A 413 -2.06 -29.06 26.98
N ALA A 414 -2.18 -29.21 28.33
CA ALA A 414 -2.71 -30.42 28.93
C ALA A 414 -4.14 -30.71 28.44
N THR A 415 -4.98 -29.67 28.31
CA THR A 415 -6.33 -29.77 27.79
C THR A 415 -6.30 -30.21 26.32
N ALA A 416 -5.49 -29.55 25.50
CA ALA A 416 -5.36 -29.86 24.07
C ALA A 416 -4.90 -31.30 23.82
N LEU A 417 -3.90 -31.79 24.57
CA LEU A 417 -3.41 -33.17 24.45
C LEU A 417 -4.51 -34.19 24.77
N SER A 418 -5.32 -33.88 25.78
CA SER A 418 -6.47 -34.73 26.15
C SER A 418 -7.56 -34.76 25.08
N GLU A 419 -7.90 -33.60 24.52
CA GLU A 419 -8.93 -33.46 23.49
C GLU A 419 -8.50 -34.07 22.14
N LEU A 420 -7.22 -33.92 21.78
CA LEU A 420 -6.65 -34.45 20.56
C LEU A 420 -6.24 -35.93 20.66
N GLY A 421 -6.11 -36.45 21.87
CA GLY A 421 -5.64 -37.82 22.07
C GLY A 421 -4.21 -38.05 21.58
N CYS A 422 -3.35 -37.05 21.69
CA CYS A 422 -1.96 -37.06 21.23
C CYS A 422 -0.98 -36.74 22.36
N THR A 423 0.31 -36.89 22.08
CA THR A 423 1.42 -36.61 23.00
C THR A 423 2.20 -35.37 22.55
N VAL A 424 3.07 -34.84 23.41
CA VAL A 424 4.02 -33.78 23.03
C VAL A 424 4.96 -34.24 21.91
N ASP A 425 5.35 -35.51 21.91
CA ASP A 425 6.19 -36.07 20.85
C ASP A 425 5.48 -36.09 19.49
N ASP A 426 4.16 -36.35 19.47
CA ASP A 426 3.34 -36.29 18.25
C ASP A 426 3.25 -34.85 17.72
N LEU A 427 3.11 -33.85 18.61
CA LEU A 427 3.13 -32.45 18.23
C LEU A 427 4.50 -32.03 17.70
N SER A 428 5.59 -32.41 18.38
CA SER A 428 6.97 -32.09 17.98
C SER A 428 7.35 -32.71 16.62
N ALA A 429 6.79 -33.87 16.30
CA ALA A 429 7.02 -34.50 15.00
C ALA A 429 6.24 -33.83 13.84
N HIS A 430 5.29 -32.95 14.15
CA HIS A 430 4.40 -32.34 13.14
C HIS A 430 4.56 -30.83 13.00
N LEU A 431 4.72 -30.12 14.12
CA LEU A 431 4.66 -28.66 14.12
C LEU A 431 5.87 -28.04 13.43
N SER A 432 5.60 -27.08 12.57
CA SER A 432 6.61 -26.27 11.90
C SER A 432 6.13 -24.83 11.74
N ILE A 433 7.08 -23.90 11.65
CA ILE A 433 6.84 -22.48 11.42
C ILE A 433 7.62 -22.01 10.18
N ASP A 434 6.90 -21.46 9.23
CA ASP A 434 7.46 -20.85 8.03
C ASP A 434 7.79 -19.37 8.32
N CYS A 435 8.99 -18.91 7.90
CA CYS A 435 9.44 -17.53 8.05
C CYS A 435 10.18 -17.04 6.79
N GLY A 436 10.42 -15.73 6.72
CA GLY A 436 11.29 -15.14 5.69
C GLY A 436 12.74 -15.62 5.80
N ASP A 437 13.51 -15.44 4.72
CA ASP A 437 14.92 -15.87 4.63
C ASP A 437 15.93 -14.82 5.14
N SER A 438 15.45 -13.67 5.64
CA SER A 438 16.32 -12.69 6.27
C SER A 438 16.85 -13.18 7.63
N PRO A 439 18.06 -12.77 8.04
CA PRO A 439 18.60 -13.13 9.35
C PRO A 439 17.67 -12.78 10.51
N THR A 440 16.96 -11.65 10.45
CA THR A 440 16.04 -11.21 11.50
C THR A 440 14.79 -12.07 11.55
N ALA A 441 14.18 -12.41 10.40
CA ALA A 441 13.02 -13.30 10.35
C ALA A 441 13.35 -14.73 10.87
N ILE A 442 14.57 -15.23 10.58
CA ILE A 442 15.04 -16.51 11.11
C ILE A 442 15.27 -16.41 12.63
N ALA A 443 15.80 -15.28 13.13
CA ALA A 443 16.00 -15.08 14.56
C ALA A 443 14.66 -15.00 15.31
N GLU A 444 13.66 -14.33 14.75
CA GLU A 444 12.29 -14.25 15.25
C GLU A 444 11.65 -15.65 15.37
N ALA A 445 11.61 -16.41 14.29
CA ALA A 445 11.07 -17.77 14.29
C ALA A 445 11.83 -18.71 15.24
N SER A 446 13.15 -18.54 15.38
CA SER A 446 13.98 -19.30 16.32
C SER A 446 13.71 -18.90 17.77
N PHE A 447 13.35 -17.65 18.02
CA PHE A 447 12.90 -17.20 19.34
C PHE A 447 11.60 -17.90 19.73
N TYR A 448 10.60 -17.96 18.87
CA TYR A 448 9.34 -18.67 19.09
C TYR A 448 9.59 -20.17 19.34
N GLN A 449 10.39 -20.82 18.50
CA GLN A 449 10.80 -22.22 18.68
C GLN A 449 11.36 -22.46 20.08
N GLU A 450 12.28 -21.63 20.55
CA GLU A 450 12.91 -21.77 21.86
C GLU A 450 11.92 -21.52 23.00
N GLN A 451 10.97 -20.57 22.90
CA GLN A 451 9.92 -20.35 23.89
C GLN A 451 9.02 -21.59 24.02
N TRP A 452 8.56 -22.15 22.90
CA TRP A 452 7.74 -23.37 22.92
C TRP A 452 8.49 -24.57 23.51
N ARG A 453 9.75 -24.71 23.18
CA ARG A 453 10.61 -25.75 23.74
C ARG A 453 10.76 -25.60 25.27
N GLN A 454 11.04 -24.38 25.74
CA GLN A 454 11.25 -24.14 27.19
C GLN A 454 9.98 -24.25 28.00
N VAL A 455 8.87 -23.70 27.52
CA VAL A 455 7.63 -23.60 28.30
C VAL A 455 6.77 -24.86 28.18
N LEU A 456 6.65 -25.41 26.97
CA LEU A 456 5.73 -26.50 26.65
C LEU A 456 6.42 -27.84 26.38
N GLY A 457 7.74 -27.85 26.20
CA GLY A 457 8.49 -29.04 25.81
C GLY A 457 8.25 -29.46 24.34
N ILE A 458 7.69 -28.60 23.51
CA ILE A 458 7.38 -28.87 22.11
C ILE A 458 8.55 -28.41 21.24
N GLU A 459 9.09 -29.33 20.42
CA GLU A 459 10.05 -28.98 19.37
C GLU A 459 9.28 -28.57 18.09
N VAL A 460 9.61 -27.41 17.53
CA VAL A 460 8.99 -26.91 16.30
C VAL A 460 10.06 -26.73 15.22
N ALA A 461 9.83 -27.26 14.02
CA ALA A 461 10.76 -27.05 12.91
C ALA A 461 10.64 -25.62 12.35
N VAL A 462 11.78 -24.95 12.11
CA VAL A 462 11.83 -23.64 11.43
C VAL A 462 12.15 -23.80 9.97
N ASN A 463 11.28 -23.30 9.09
CA ASN A 463 11.43 -23.35 7.63
C ASN A 463 11.61 -21.92 7.09
N SER A 464 12.82 -21.55 6.72
CA SER A 464 13.06 -20.25 6.08
C SER A 464 12.88 -20.34 4.56
N MET A 465 12.25 -19.33 3.97
CA MET A 465 12.00 -19.26 2.53
C MET A 465 11.81 -17.84 2.04
N ILE A 466 12.00 -17.60 0.74
CA ILE A 466 11.73 -16.29 0.13
C ILE A 466 10.24 -15.92 0.28
N THR A 467 9.96 -14.62 0.39
CA THR A 467 8.61 -14.08 0.63
C THR A 467 7.56 -14.63 -0.34
N LYS A 468 7.90 -14.71 -1.64
CA LYS A 468 6.99 -15.25 -2.66
C LYS A 468 6.56 -16.69 -2.39
N GLN A 469 7.49 -17.53 -1.93
CA GLN A 469 7.19 -18.93 -1.61
C GLN A 469 6.32 -19.03 -0.35
N GLY A 470 6.63 -18.25 0.69
CA GLY A 470 5.81 -18.19 1.92
C GLY A 470 4.38 -17.74 1.63
N SER A 471 4.21 -16.68 0.83
CA SER A 471 2.89 -16.23 0.37
C SER A 471 2.12 -17.32 -0.38
N GLN A 472 2.79 -18.02 -1.30
CA GLN A 472 2.16 -19.13 -2.04
C GLN A 472 1.76 -20.29 -1.12
N ASN A 473 2.59 -20.63 -0.14
CA ASN A 473 2.27 -21.68 0.84
C ASN A 473 1.01 -21.31 1.64
N ARG A 474 0.91 -20.06 2.11
CA ARG A 474 -0.28 -19.57 2.85
C ARG A 474 -1.53 -19.60 1.97
N LYS A 475 -1.46 -19.07 0.74
CA LYS A 475 -2.60 -19.07 -0.22
C LYS A 475 -3.11 -20.47 -0.55
N THR A 476 -2.25 -21.48 -0.52
CA THR A 476 -2.61 -22.88 -0.84
C THR A 476 -2.86 -23.74 0.39
N GLY A 477 -2.75 -23.18 1.62
CA GLY A 477 -2.88 -23.93 2.87
C GLY A 477 -1.73 -24.94 3.12
N ASN A 478 -0.60 -24.81 2.41
CA ASN A 478 0.55 -25.71 2.54
C ASN A 478 1.55 -25.20 3.59
N TYR A 479 1.08 -24.98 4.78
CA TYR A 479 1.86 -24.58 5.95
C TYR A 479 1.19 -25.09 7.23
N VAL A 480 1.91 -25.13 8.34
CA VAL A 480 1.37 -25.42 9.69
C VAL A 480 1.21 -24.10 10.47
N MET A 481 2.30 -23.38 10.65
CA MET A 481 2.33 -22.01 11.18
C MET A 481 3.16 -21.13 10.22
N SER A 482 2.89 -19.83 10.19
CA SER A 482 3.68 -18.90 9.38
C SER A 482 3.73 -17.52 10.02
N VAL A 483 4.94 -16.96 10.13
CA VAL A 483 5.12 -15.55 10.54
C VAL A 483 4.70 -14.63 9.39
N THR A 484 3.88 -13.64 9.67
CA THR A 484 3.41 -12.65 8.70
C THR A 484 2.94 -11.38 9.41
N GLY A 485 2.46 -10.40 8.65
CA GLY A 485 1.91 -9.17 9.18
C GLY A 485 0.87 -8.57 8.25
N TRP A 486 0.17 -7.57 8.74
CA TRP A 486 -0.75 -6.74 7.99
C TRP A 486 -0.51 -5.27 8.34
N GLY A 487 -0.50 -4.40 7.35
CA GLY A 487 -0.54 -2.95 7.52
C GLY A 487 -1.89 -2.41 7.08
N PRO A 488 -2.37 -1.32 7.66
CA PRO A 488 -3.65 -0.75 7.26
C PRO A 488 -3.56 -0.14 5.85
N ASP A 489 -4.58 -0.41 5.04
CA ASP A 489 -4.71 0.19 3.71
C ASP A 489 -5.46 1.53 3.78
N TYR A 490 -6.27 1.74 4.83
CA TYR A 490 -7.07 2.95 5.06
C TYR A 490 -7.40 3.13 6.55
N ASN A 491 -7.76 4.37 6.94
CA ASN A 491 -8.04 4.72 8.33
C ASN A 491 -9.45 4.32 8.77
N ASP A 492 -9.66 3.02 8.94
CA ASP A 492 -10.89 2.43 9.48
C ASP A 492 -10.60 1.02 10.01
N PRO A 493 -11.18 0.59 11.14
CA PRO A 493 -10.96 -0.75 11.69
C PRO A 493 -11.26 -1.89 10.71
N ASN A 494 -12.11 -1.65 9.72
CA ASN A 494 -12.43 -2.62 8.69
C ASN A 494 -11.19 -3.17 7.97
N THR A 495 -10.15 -2.33 7.75
CA THR A 495 -8.91 -2.76 7.09
C THR A 495 -8.19 -3.92 7.78
N PHE A 496 -8.41 -4.09 9.10
CA PHE A 496 -7.88 -5.19 9.90
C PHE A 496 -8.87 -6.35 10.07
N LEU A 497 -10.17 -6.06 10.01
CA LEU A 497 -11.18 -7.00 10.43
C LEU A 497 -11.88 -7.72 9.25
N ASP A 498 -11.99 -7.10 8.07
CA ASP A 498 -12.59 -7.76 6.90
C ASP A 498 -11.73 -8.90 6.33
N ILE A 499 -10.43 -8.92 6.64
CA ILE A 499 -9.51 -9.95 6.15
C ILE A 499 -9.76 -11.35 6.77
N TRP A 500 -10.61 -11.47 7.80
CA TRP A 500 -10.88 -12.73 8.51
C TRP A 500 -12.24 -13.36 8.16
N VAL A 501 -13.01 -12.77 7.25
CA VAL A 501 -14.30 -13.35 6.82
C VAL A 501 -14.11 -14.74 6.21
N THR A 502 -15.09 -15.60 6.41
CA THR A 502 -15.07 -16.97 5.88
C THR A 502 -14.91 -16.95 4.38
N ASP A 503 -13.98 -17.75 3.85
CA ASP A 503 -13.64 -17.85 2.42
C ASP A 503 -13.16 -16.52 1.79
N GLY A 504 -12.85 -15.49 2.59
CA GLY A 504 -12.28 -14.23 2.13
C GLY A 504 -10.87 -14.42 1.54
N GLY A 505 -10.53 -13.65 0.51
CA GLY A 505 -9.27 -13.78 -0.23
C GLY A 505 -8.02 -13.61 0.64
N ASN A 506 -8.12 -12.81 1.70
CA ASN A 506 -7.03 -12.57 2.66
C ASN A 506 -7.04 -13.54 3.86
N ASN A 507 -8.15 -14.26 4.10
CA ASN A 507 -8.23 -15.26 5.16
C ASN A 507 -7.50 -16.55 4.76
N GLN A 508 -6.20 -16.55 4.95
CA GLN A 508 -5.35 -17.70 4.62
C GLN A 508 -5.22 -18.69 5.78
N THR A 509 -5.90 -18.45 6.92
CA THR A 509 -5.86 -19.33 8.10
C THR A 509 -6.86 -20.47 8.05
N GLY A 510 -7.92 -20.36 7.24
CA GLY A 510 -9.06 -21.25 7.26
C GLY A 510 -9.99 -21.03 8.47
N PHE A 511 -9.90 -19.88 9.11
CA PHE A 511 -10.85 -19.46 10.16
C PHE A 511 -12.24 -19.25 9.55
N SER A 512 -13.27 -19.68 10.28
CA SER A 512 -14.66 -19.50 9.87
C SER A 512 -15.54 -19.32 11.12
N ASN A 513 -16.33 -18.24 11.13
CA ASN A 513 -17.25 -17.95 12.24
C ASN A 513 -18.45 -17.15 11.71
N GLU A 514 -19.63 -17.76 11.73
CA GLU A 514 -20.87 -17.17 11.21
C GLU A 514 -21.21 -15.82 11.87
N ARG A 515 -20.93 -15.65 13.18
CA ARG A 515 -21.19 -14.38 13.87
C ARG A 515 -20.22 -13.30 13.44
N TYR A 516 -18.96 -13.65 13.19
CA TYR A 516 -17.95 -12.74 12.67
C TYR A 516 -18.36 -12.21 11.29
N ASP A 517 -18.73 -13.12 10.39
CA ASP A 517 -19.16 -12.78 9.03
C ASP A 517 -20.39 -11.88 9.05
N GLU A 518 -21.38 -12.20 9.94
CA GLU A 518 -22.56 -11.35 10.15
C GLU A 518 -22.18 -9.94 10.63
N LEU A 519 -21.22 -9.80 11.55
CA LEU A 519 -20.81 -8.52 12.10
C LEU A 519 -20.13 -7.64 11.05
N ILE A 520 -19.26 -8.21 10.21
CA ILE A 520 -18.63 -7.49 9.10
C ILE A 520 -19.68 -7.05 8.08
N ASP A 521 -20.64 -7.92 7.73
CA ASP A 521 -21.73 -7.57 6.82
C ASP A 521 -22.65 -6.49 7.39
N LEU A 522 -22.92 -6.49 8.70
CA LEU A 522 -23.63 -5.42 9.38
C LEU A 522 -22.85 -4.11 9.40
N ALA A 523 -21.53 -4.17 9.69
CA ALA A 523 -20.66 -3.00 9.71
C ALA A 523 -20.57 -2.32 8.34
N ALA A 524 -20.56 -3.10 7.27
CA ALA A 524 -20.55 -2.58 5.90
C ALA A 524 -21.82 -1.78 5.52
N LYS A 525 -22.94 -2.02 6.20
CA LYS A 525 -24.25 -1.41 5.91
C LYS A 525 -24.67 -0.35 6.93
N GLU A 526 -23.95 -0.25 8.04
CA GLU A 526 -24.31 0.63 9.16
C GLU A 526 -23.80 2.05 8.93
N THR A 527 -24.66 3.03 9.03
CA THR A 527 -24.34 4.45 8.91
C THR A 527 -24.15 5.14 10.26
N ASP A 528 -24.65 4.55 11.35
CA ASP A 528 -24.38 4.99 12.70
C ASP A 528 -22.97 4.52 13.09
N LEU A 529 -22.01 5.44 13.14
CA LEU A 529 -20.60 5.13 13.34
C LEU A 529 -20.31 4.50 14.71
N GLU A 530 -21.01 4.92 15.79
CA GLU A 530 -20.82 4.32 17.13
C GLU A 530 -21.35 2.87 17.15
N LYS A 531 -22.48 2.63 16.50
CA LYS A 531 -23.04 1.29 16.40
C LYS A 531 -22.18 0.39 15.52
N ARG A 532 -21.65 0.90 14.42
CA ARG A 532 -20.69 0.23 13.55
C ARG A 532 -19.42 -0.17 14.33
N GLU A 533 -18.88 0.76 15.12
CA GLU A 533 -17.74 0.53 15.99
C GLU A 533 -18.00 -0.63 16.96
N SER A 534 -19.20 -0.74 17.53
CA SER A 534 -19.56 -1.84 18.43
C SER A 534 -19.50 -3.22 17.75
N TYR A 535 -19.78 -3.32 16.45
CA TYR A 535 -19.63 -4.55 15.68
C TYR A 535 -18.15 -4.94 15.55
N PHE A 536 -17.28 -3.97 15.27
CA PHE A 536 -15.84 -4.21 15.19
C PHE A 536 -15.23 -4.61 16.54
N ILE A 537 -15.68 -4.03 17.66
CA ILE A 537 -15.24 -4.45 19.00
C ILE A 537 -15.63 -5.90 19.25
N GLU A 538 -16.83 -6.35 18.84
CA GLU A 538 -17.23 -7.77 18.96
C GLU A 538 -16.37 -8.66 18.02
N CYS A 539 -15.99 -8.20 16.84
CA CYS A 539 -15.06 -8.92 15.95
C CYS A 539 -13.69 -9.14 16.60
N GLU A 540 -13.12 -8.11 17.22
CA GLU A 540 -11.86 -8.21 17.99
C GLU A 540 -11.97 -9.26 19.12
N GLN A 541 -13.09 -9.25 19.84
CA GLN A 541 -13.32 -10.24 20.90
C GLN A 541 -13.38 -11.68 20.36
N ILE A 542 -14.02 -11.88 19.21
CA ILE A 542 -14.10 -13.21 18.57
C ILE A 542 -12.69 -13.66 18.14
N ILE A 543 -11.86 -12.78 17.56
CA ILE A 543 -10.46 -13.10 17.22
C ILE A 543 -9.68 -13.49 18.46
N ALA A 544 -9.83 -12.73 19.56
CA ALA A 544 -9.15 -13.03 20.83
C ALA A 544 -9.59 -14.37 21.43
N ASP A 545 -10.87 -14.69 21.35
CA ASP A 545 -11.41 -15.94 21.89
C ASP A 545 -11.06 -17.17 21.05
N GLN A 546 -11.05 -17.02 19.73
CA GLN A 546 -10.81 -18.12 18.80
C GLN A 546 -9.35 -18.30 18.41
N LEU A 547 -8.53 -17.25 18.55
CA LEU A 547 -7.11 -17.21 18.19
C LEU A 547 -6.82 -17.88 16.84
N PRO A 548 -7.40 -17.40 15.71
CA PRO A 548 -7.02 -17.89 14.41
C PRO A 548 -5.56 -17.56 14.08
N ILE A 549 -5.02 -16.60 14.78
CA ILE A 549 -3.63 -16.11 14.75
C ILE A 549 -3.07 -16.04 16.15
N GLY A 550 -1.74 -15.94 16.26
CA GLY A 550 -1.02 -15.57 17.48
C GLY A 550 -0.50 -14.14 17.36
N PRO A 551 -1.23 -13.12 17.85
CA PRO A 551 -0.78 -11.73 17.81
C PRO A 551 0.57 -11.57 18.53
N SER A 552 1.51 -10.82 17.92
CA SER A 552 2.84 -10.60 18.49
C SER A 552 3.07 -9.12 18.81
N TYR A 553 3.41 -8.30 17.84
CA TYR A 553 3.74 -6.90 18.10
C TYR A 553 3.19 -5.96 17.03
N TRP A 554 2.96 -4.71 17.41
CA TRP A 554 2.83 -3.58 16.49
C TRP A 554 4.20 -3.01 16.18
N ARG A 555 4.45 -2.76 14.90
CA ARG A 555 5.75 -2.32 14.43
C ARG A 555 5.98 -0.83 14.67
N ALA A 556 7.16 -0.49 15.18
CA ALA A 556 7.65 0.87 15.31
C ALA A 556 9.01 1.03 14.62
N PRO A 557 9.04 1.37 13.31
CA PRO A 557 10.29 1.60 12.59
C PRO A 557 11.10 2.74 13.18
N SER A 558 12.43 2.58 13.19
CA SER A 558 13.37 3.60 13.67
C SER A 558 14.12 4.24 12.51
N TYR A 559 14.41 5.53 12.63
CA TYR A 559 15.15 6.32 11.65
C TYR A 559 16.21 7.19 12.31
N ALA A 560 17.30 7.45 11.57
CA ALA A 560 18.19 8.55 11.88
C ALA A 560 17.92 9.71 10.90
N CYS A 561 17.84 10.93 11.44
CA CYS A 561 17.67 12.16 10.67
C CYS A 561 18.86 13.11 10.91
N SER A 562 19.28 13.79 9.84
CA SER A 562 20.31 14.83 9.93
C SER A 562 19.77 16.11 10.57
N ASP A 563 20.68 16.92 11.13
CA ASP A 563 20.35 18.23 11.69
C ASP A 563 19.79 19.23 10.66
N LYS A 564 19.87 18.93 9.38
CA LYS A 564 19.31 19.71 8.29
C LYS A 564 17.77 19.69 8.31
N ILE A 565 17.17 18.57 8.72
CA ILE A 565 15.71 18.42 8.84
C ILE A 565 15.29 18.86 10.24
N LYS A 566 14.54 19.97 10.34
CA LYS A 566 14.04 20.54 11.61
C LYS A 566 12.63 20.13 11.97
N GLY A 567 11.91 19.47 11.06
CA GLY A 567 10.55 19.00 11.22
C GLY A 567 9.81 18.92 9.91
N GLY A 568 8.51 18.66 9.93
CA GLY A 568 7.65 18.58 8.76
C GLY A 568 7.89 17.34 7.88
N MET A 569 8.67 16.37 8.36
CA MET A 569 8.71 15.05 7.78
C MET A 569 7.56 14.25 8.37
N HIS A 570 6.48 14.11 7.62
CA HIS A 570 5.34 13.31 8.05
C HIS A 570 5.57 11.83 7.71
N ARG A 571 5.22 10.97 8.66
CA ARG A 571 5.26 9.51 8.53
C ARG A 571 3.89 8.99 8.88
N SER A 572 3.17 8.64 7.85
CA SER A 572 1.82 8.13 8.00
C SER A 572 1.81 6.76 8.68
N THR A 573 0.81 6.54 9.50
CA THR A 573 0.39 5.21 9.97
C THR A 573 0.13 4.24 8.82
N PHE A 574 -0.17 4.78 7.62
CA PHE A 574 -0.42 4.02 6.40
C PHE A 574 0.84 3.81 5.54
N GLN A 575 2.01 3.72 6.20
CA GLN A 575 3.32 3.35 5.66
C GLN A 575 3.93 4.34 4.66
N ASP A 576 3.41 5.54 4.56
CA ASP A 576 3.89 6.57 3.64
C ASP A 576 4.88 7.53 4.31
N ILE A 577 5.79 8.07 3.48
CA ILE A 577 6.67 9.18 3.85
C ILE A 577 6.26 10.39 3.02
N ASN A 578 5.94 11.49 3.69
CA ASN A 578 5.67 12.77 3.06
C ASN A 578 6.73 13.81 3.50
N ALA A 579 7.54 14.27 2.56
CA ALA A 579 8.59 15.25 2.77
C ALA A 579 8.25 16.64 2.20
N VAL A 580 7.02 16.85 1.74
CA VAL A 580 6.57 18.10 1.09
C VAL A 580 6.77 19.29 2.00
N TYR A 581 6.40 19.18 3.28
CA TYR A 581 6.45 20.28 4.22
C TYR A 581 7.66 20.26 5.15
N VAL A 582 8.73 19.55 4.76
CA VAL A 582 9.99 19.54 5.53
C VAL A 582 10.50 20.95 5.75
N LYS A 583 10.84 21.24 7.03
CA LYS A 583 11.47 22.49 7.46
C LYS A 583 12.98 22.30 7.55
N LEU A 584 13.73 23.21 6.94
CA LEU A 584 15.18 23.17 6.84
C LEU A 584 15.85 24.04 7.92
N SER A 585 17.13 23.72 8.24
CA SER A 585 17.94 24.46 9.23
C SER A 585 18.47 25.79 8.66
#